data_fd51a25b7ed19ba0f2e1aea869c25596
#
_entry.id   fd51a25b7ed19ba0f2e1aea869c25596
#
_cell.length_a   1.000
_cell.length_b   1.000
_cell.length_c   1.000
_cell.angle_alpha   90.00
_cell.angle_beta   90.00
_cell.angle_gamma   90.00
#
_symmetry.space_group_name_H-M   'P 1'
#
loop_
_entity.id
_entity.type
_entity.pdbx_description
1 polymer ?
#
loop_
_entity_poly.entity_id
_entity_poly.type
_entity_poly.pdbx_seq_one_letter_code
_entity_poly.pdbx_strand_id
1 'polypeptide(L)'
;MPKGGTPYMPSQYLLDAYEPRRYMRYFEEITRIPHDTEDEAHLAAYIREGAKTAGLESYQDPHGNVLVRMPATEGYENAPAVLFQGHMDMVCVKDEGVVHDFSKDALDLYLYRDADYGVTLAARGTSLGADNGVGLAMMLTLMT
;
A
#
# COMPACT_ATOMS: atom_id res chain seq x y z
N MET A 1 5.85 -25.01 -35.56
CA MET A 1 6.68 -24.81 -34.37
C MET A 1 6.02 -23.77 -33.50
N PRO A 2 5.44 -24.10 -32.34
CA PRO A 2 4.89 -23.09 -31.47
C PRO A 2 6.04 -22.35 -30.78
N LYS A 3 5.99 -21.02 -30.84
CA LYS A 3 6.95 -20.10 -30.20
C LYS A 3 6.87 -20.32 -28.70
N GLY A 4 8.03 -20.51 -28.05
CA GLY A 4 8.18 -20.71 -26.63
C GLY A 4 7.51 -19.59 -25.85
N GLY A 5 6.48 -19.96 -25.09
CA GLY A 5 5.91 -19.09 -24.08
C GLY A 5 6.96 -18.85 -23.00
N THR A 6 7.10 -17.59 -22.59
CA THR A 6 7.88 -17.24 -21.39
C THR A 6 7.41 -18.13 -20.24
N PRO A 7 8.31 -18.76 -19.47
CA PRO A 7 7.89 -19.58 -18.34
C PRO A 7 7.06 -18.73 -17.37
N TYR A 8 5.88 -19.21 -17.00
CA TYR A 8 5.06 -18.60 -15.96
C TYR A 8 5.87 -18.60 -14.66
N MET A 9 6.35 -17.43 -14.28
CA MET A 9 6.89 -17.21 -12.95
C MET A 9 5.69 -16.92 -12.05
N PRO A 10 5.45 -17.72 -11.00
CA PRO A 10 4.38 -17.38 -10.06
C PRO A 10 4.63 -15.97 -9.51
N SER A 11 3.59 -15.15 -9.52
CA SER A 11 3.66 -13.81 -8.95
C SER A 11 4.09 -13.91 -7.48
N GLN A 12 4.98 -13.02 -7.06
CA GLN A 12 5.36 -12.89 -5.65
C GLN A 12 4.28 -12.17 -4.81
N TYR A 13 3.20 -11.72 -5.45
CA TYR A 13 2.09 -11.02 -4.81
C TYR A 13 0.82 -11.86 -4.85
N LEU A 14 0.14 -11.92 -3.70
CA LEU A 14 -1.14 -12.62 -3.52
C LEU A 14 -2.26 -11.99 -4.36
N LEU A 15 -2.21 -10.66 -4.51
CA LEU A 15 -3.27 -9.87 -5.14
C LEU A 15 -3.06 -9.61 -6.64
N ASP A 16 -1.99 -10.11 -7.27
CA ASP A 16 -1.68 -9.85 -8.69
C ASP A 16 -2.75 -10.31 -9.68
N ALA A 17 -3.65 -11.21 -9.26
CA ALA A 17 -4.78 -11.66 -10.09
C ALA A 17 -6.00 -10.71 -10.06
N TYR A 18 -5.98 -9.68 -9.21
CA TYR A 18 -7.10 -8.77 -8.98
C TYR A 18 -6.84 -7.38 -9.57
N GLU A 19 -7.90 -6.78 -10.12
CA GLU A 19 -7.87 -5.43 -10.66
C GLU A 19 -8.45 -4.40 -9.65
N PRO A 20 -7.96 -3.18 -9.62
CA PRO A 20 -6.83 -2.63 -10.42
C PRO A 20 -5.48 -3.12 -9.89
N ARG A 21 -4.69 -3.79 -10.73
CA ARG A 21 -3.44 -4.46 -10.29
C ARG A 21 -2.47 -3.57 -9.55
N ARG A 22 -2.25 -2.35 -10.04
CA ARG A 22 -1.32 -1.39 -9.43
C ARG A 22 -1.75 -1.04 -8.01
N TYR A 23 -3.02 -0.75 -7.81
CA TYR A 23 -3.61 -0.48 -6.51
C TYR A 23 -3.47 -1.68 -5.55
N MET A 24 -3.83 -2.89 -6.03
CA MET A 24 -3.74 -4.12 -5.25
C MET A 24 -2.29 -4.42 -4.83
N ARG A 25 -1.33 -4.18 -5.72
CA ARG A 25 0.09 -4.34 -5.43
C ARG A 25 0.56 -3.34 -4.37
N TYR A 26 0.22 -2.06 -4.48
CA TYR A 26 0.58 -1.07 -3.47
C TYR A 26 -0.01 -1.42 -2.10
N PHE A 27 -1.25 -1.88 -2.06
CA PHE A 27 -1.84 -2.32 -0.80
C PHE A 27 -1.03 -3.47 -0.18
N GLU A 28 -0.71 -4.50 -0.96
CA GLU A 28 0.09 -5.63 -0.48
C GLU A 28 1.52 -5.23 -0.10
N GLU A 29 2.14 -4.28 -0.79
CA GLU A 29 3.46 -3.75 -0.42
C GLU A 29 3.42 -3.00 0.92
N ILE A 30 2.38 -2.19 1.17
CA ILE A 30 2.16 -1.51 2.45
C ILE A 30 2.09 -2.52 3.60
N THR A 31 1.36 -3.62 3.45
CA THR A 31 1.21 -4.65 4.50
C THR A 31 2.51 -5.40 4.83
N ARG A 32 3.54 -5.26 4.00
CA ARG A 32 4.88 -5.83 4.24
C ARG A 32 5.81 -4.90 5.01
N ILE A 33 5.41 -3.64 5.17
CA ILE A 33 6.21 -2.61 5.84
C ILE A 33 5.65 -2.41 7.24
N PRO A 34 6.45 -2.55 8.32
CA PRO A 34 6.05 -2.15 9.66
C PRO A 34 5.63 -0.68 9.72
N HIS A 35 4.46 -0.41 10.28
CA HIS A 35 3.92 0.96 10.39
C HIS A 35 2.90 1.08 11.54
N ASP A 36 3.29 0.60 12.73
CA ASP A 36 2.53 0.84 13.96
C ASP A 36 2.49 2.35 14.29
N THR A 37 1.53 2.76 15.08
CA THR A 37 1.45 4.14 15.58
C THR A 37 2.77 4.52 16.29
N GLU A 38 3.34 5.68 15.93
CA GLU A 38 4.67 6.18 16.34
C GLU A 38 5.88 5.48 15.67
N ASP A 39 5.65 4.54 14.72
CA ASP A 39 6.73 3.86 13.96
C ASP A 39 6.47 3.85 12.43
N GLU A 40 5.99 4.97 11.90
CA GLU A 40 5.65 5.13 10.48
C GLU A 40 6.85 5.47 9.57
N ALA A 41 8.06 5.57 10.14
CA ALA A 41 9.24 6.05 9.41
C ALA A 41 9.57 5.21 8.17
N HIS A 42 9.39 3.88 8.24
CA HIS A 42 9.63 2.98 7.12
C HIS A 42 8.63 3.20 5.98
N LEU A 43 7.36 3.38 6.31
CA LEU A 43 6.32 3.64 5.32
C LEU A 43 6.45 5.04 4.71
N ALA A 44 6.80 6.04 5.52
CA ALA A 44 7.13 7.39 5.05
C ALA A 44 8.29 7.37 4.04
N ALA A 45 9.35 6.61 4.32
CA ALA A 45 10.49 6.44 3.41
C ALA A 45 10.06 5.74 2.10
N TYR A 46 9.23 4.71 2.17
CA TYR A 46 8.69 4.01 1.00
C TYR A 46 7.87 4.96 0.10
N ILE A 47 6.97 5.77 0.67
CA ILE A 47 6.16 6.75 -0.07
C ILE A 47 7.07 7.77 -0.77
N ARG A 48 8.09 8.28 -0.07
CA ARG A 48 9.04 9.26 -0.63
C ARG A 48 9.90 8.68 -1.76
N GLU A 49 10.34 7.43 -1.63
CA GLU A 49 11.10 6.77 -2.70
C GLU A 49 10.18 6.49 -3.92
N GLY A 50 8.91 6.15 -3.71
CA GLY A 50 7.91 6.06 -4.76
C GLY A 50 7.72 7.39 -5.49
N ALA A 51 7.57 8.49 -4.77
CA ALA A 51 7.48 9.83 -5.34
C ALA A 51 8.72 10.20 -6.17
N LYS A 52 9.91 9.95 -5.63
CA LYS A 52 11.18 10.18 -6.32
C LYS A 52 11.29 9.36 -7.61
N THR A 53 10.90 8.09 -7.58
CA THR A 53 10.90 7.21 -8.75
C THR A 53 9.93 7.69 -9.82
N ALA A 54 8.79 8.27 -9.43
CA ALA A 54 7.84 8.91 -10.31
C ALA A 54 8.26 10.32 -10.78
N GLY A 55 9.42 10.83 -10.34
CA GLY A 55 9.90 12.17 -10.68
C GLY A 55 9.13 13.30 -9.98
N LEU A 56 8.46 13.00 -8.87
CA LEU A 56 7.63 13.95 -8.12
C LEU A 56 8.42 14.56 -6.95
N GLU A 57 8.08 15.80 -6.60
CA GLU A 57 8.59 16.46 -5.40
C GLU A 57 7.92 15.89 -4.16
N SER A 58 8.70 15.58 -3.13
CA SER A 58 8.18 15.20 -1.82
C SER A 58 8.88 15.94 -0.70
N TYR A 59 8.13 16.25 0.35
CA TYR A 59 8.60 16.88 1.56
C TYR A 59 8.15 16.07 2.77
N GLN A 60 8.99 15.95 3.77
CA GLN A 60 8.65 15.37 5.07
C GLN A 60 8.91 16.40 6.16
N ASP A 61 7.91 16.65 7.00
CA ASP A 61 8.03 17.58 8.11
C ASP A 61 8.70 16.92 9.34
N PRO A 62 9.04 17.71 10.39
CA PRO A 62 9.65 17.17 11.62
C PRO A 62 8.74 16.21 12.42
N HIS A 63 7.44 16.16 12.14
CA HIS A 63 6.48 15.24 12.76
C HIS A 63 6.29 13.94 11.96
N GLY A 64 7.01 13.80 10.84
CA GLY A 64 6.92 12.61 10.00
C GLY A 64 5.89 12.68 8.87
N ASN A 65 5.06 13.73 8.81
CA ASN A 65 4.08 13.87 7.72
C ASN A 65 4.77 13.97 6.37
N VAL A 66 4.27 13.24 5.38
CA VAL A 66 4.80 13.27 4.01
C VAL A 66 3.82 14.00 3.08
N LEU A 67 4.32 14.99 2.38
CA LEU A 67 3.61 15.68 1.31
C LEU A 67 4.26 15.36 -0.03
N VAL A 68 3.47 14.93 -1.01
CA VAL A 68 3.90 14.74 -2.40
C VAL A 68 3.14 15.70 -3.29
N ARG A 69 3.85 16.39 -4.17
CA ARG A 69 3.25 17.30 -5.16
C ARG A 69 3.24 16.66 -6.52
N MET A 70 2.06 16.62 -7.12
CA MET A 70 1.87 16.24 -8.52
C MET A 70 1.54 17.50 -9.32
N PRO A 71 2.18 17.69 -10.49
CA PRO A 71 1.79 18.76 -11.39
C PRO A 71 0.37 18.53 -11.92
N ALA A 72 -0.28 19.60 -12.35
CA ALA A 72 -1.53 19.49 -13.10
C ALA A 72 -1.31 18.73 -14.41
N THR A 73 -2.32 18.01 -14.88
CA THR A 73 -2.34 17.47 -16.23
C THR A 73 -2.49 18.61 -17.26
N GLU A 74 -2.00 18.37 -18.48
CA GLU A 74 -2.06 19.34 -19.56
C GLU A 74 -3.49 19.89 -19.75
N GLY A 75 -3.61 21.22 -19.78
CA GLY A 75 -4.87 21.93 -19.90
C GLY A 75 -5.57 22.25 -18.56
N TYR A 76 -5.04 21.78 -17.45
CA TYR A 76 -5.60 21.99 -16.08
C TYR A 76 -4.68 22.82 -15.16
N GLU A 77 -3.66 23.48 -15.71
CA GLU A 77 -2.64 24.21 -14.93
C GLU A 77 -3.22 25.32 -14.06
N ASN A 78 -4.39 25.86 -14.42
CA ASN A 78 -5.10 26.91 -13.68
C ASN A 78 -6.26 26.37 -12.84
N ALA A 79 -6.47 25.05 -12.81
CA ALA A 79 -7.50 24.47 -11.96
C ALA A 79 -7.11 24.54 -10.47
N PRO A 80 -8.10 24.66 -9.55
CA PRO A 80 -7.81 24.55 -8.12
C PRO A 80 -7.11 23.24 -7.79
N ALA A 81 -6.12 23.31 -6.90
CA ALA A 81 -5.45 22.10 -6.41
C ALA A 81 -6.42 21.20 -5.62
N VAL A 82 -6.26 19.91 -5.76
CA VAL A 82 -6.96 18.89 -4.96
C VAL A 82 -5.97 18.27 -3.99
N LEU A 83 -6.33 18.18 -2.71
CA LEU A 83 -5.55 17.52 -1.68
C LEU A 83 -6.21 16.19 -1.32
N PHE A 84 -5.44 15.10 -1.43
CA PHE A 84 -5.77 13.80 -0.85
C PHE A 84 -5.01 13.66 0.46
N GLN A 85 -5.67 13.19 1.51
CA GLN A 85 -5.09 13.02 2.83
C GLN A 85 -5.44 11.64 3.39
N GLY A 86 -4.51 11.05 4.13
CA GLY A 86 -4.70 9.82 4.89
C GLY A 86 -3.62 9.67 5.95
N HIS A 87 -3.85 8.81 6.94
CA HIS A 87 -2.84 8.47 7.93
C HIS A 87 -1.99 7.27 7.47
N MET A 88 -0.76 7.19 7.97
CA MET A 88 0.19 6.14 7.59
C MET A 88 0.22 4.97 8.58
N ASP A 89 -0.17 5.22 9.82
CA ASP A 89 -0.14 4.20 10.86
C ASP A 89 -1.31 3.21 10.77
N MET A 90 -1.14 2.07 11.39
CA MET A 90 -2.21 1.12 11.66
C MET A 90 -2.23 0.72 13.13
N VAL A 91 -3.40 0.37 13.64
CA VAL A 91 -3.54 -0.22 14.97
C VAL A 91 -3.05 -1.68 14.92
N CYS A 92 -1.97 -1.96 15.64
CA CYS A 92 -1.30 -3.25 15.68
C CYS A 92 -1.86 -4.12 16.79
N VAL A 93 -2.81 -5.00 16.49
CA VAL A 93 -3.37 -6.00 17.39
C VAL A 93 -3.26 -7.40 16.81
N LYS A 94 -3.12 -8.39 17.67
CA LYS A 94 -3.04 -9.81 17.30
C LYS A 94 -3.86 -10.69 18.23
N ASP A 95 -4.27 -11.84 17.73
CA ASP A 95 -4.99 -12.84 18.49
C ASP A 95 -4.11 -13.46 19.59
N GLU A 96 -4.74 -13.98 20.65
CA GLU A 96 -4.04 -14.68 21.72
C GLU A 96 -3.27 -15.90 21.17
N GLY A 97 -2.02 -16.03 21.57
CA GLY A 97 -1.13 -17.12 21.14
C GLY A 97 -0.47 -16.92 19.77
N VAL A 98 -0.80 -15.87 19.03
CA VAL A 98 -0.12 -15.56 17.75
C VAL A 98 1.26 -14.95 18.01
N VAL A 99 2.29 -15.56 17.41
CA VAL A 99 3.65 -15.03 17.41
C VAL A 99 3.81 -14.12 16.20
N HIS A 100 3.87 -12.81 16.41
CA HIS A 100 4.06 -11.80 15.38
C HIS A 100 4.71 -10.56 16.04
N ASP A 101 5.73 -10.01 15.41
CA ASP A 101 6.43 -8.78 15.83
C ASP A 101 6.13 -7.68 14.82
N PHE A 102 5.20 -6.80 15.14
CA PHE A 102 4.77 -5.70 14.25
C PHE A 102 5.90 -4.73 13.88
N SER A 103 7.00 -4.72 14.62
CA SER A 103 8.16 -3.89 14.29
C SER A 103 9.07 -4.48 13.20
N LYS A 104 8.82 -5.74 12.77
CA LYS A 104 9.72 -6.47 11.85
C LYS A 104 9.00 -7.32 10.82
N ASP A 105 7.89 -7.95 11.23
CA ASP A 105 7.24 -8.97 10.43
C ASP A 105 6.24 -8.35 9.46
N ALA A 106 6.25 -8.83 8.22
CA ALA A 106 5.17 -8.55 7.27
C ALA A 106 3.89 -9.27 7.70
N LEU A 107 2.73 -8.69 7.41
CA LEU A 107 1.45 -9.34 7.68
C LEU A 107 1.28 -10.59 6.81
N ASP A 108 0.80 -11.69 7.40
CA ASP A 108 0.50 -12.94 6.69
C ASP A 108 -0.88 -12.87 6.05
N LEU A 109 -0.93 -12.41 4.81
CA LEU A 109 -2.16 -12.20 4.06
C LEU A 109 -2.74 -13.51 3.54
N TYR A 110 -4.07 -13.62 3.53
CA TYR A 110 -4.78 -14.70 2.86
C TYR A 110 -6.12 -14.24 2.29
N LEU A 111 -6.58 -14.98 1.27
CA LEU A 111 -7.89 -14.78 0.68
C LEU A 111 -8.84 -15.89 1.16
N TYR A 112 -10.09 -15.52 1.42
CA TYR A 112 -11.16 -16.47 1.69
C TYR A 112 -12.43 -16.03 0.97
N ARG A 113 -13.40 -16.91 0.89
CA ARG A 113 -14.72 -16.59 0.32
C ARG A 113 -15.69 -16.35 1.45
N ASP A 114 -16.10 -15.11 1.57
CA ASP A 114 -17.19 -14.69 2.46
C ASP A 114 -18.55 -14.92 1.79
N ALA A 115 -19.60 -15.21 2.58
CA ALA A 115 -20.93 -15.48 2.06
C ALA A 115 -21.61 -14.22 1.50
N ASP A 116 -21.36 -13.06 2.12
CA ASP A 116 -22.00 -11.80 1.81
C ASP A 116 -21.14 -10.91 0.88
N TYR A 117 -19.82 -10.96 1.06
CA TYR A 117 -18.86 -10.06 0.40
C TYR A 117 -18.04 -10.74 -0.72
N GLY A 118 -18.13 -12.06 -0.88
CA GLY A 118 -17.39 -12.77 -1.91
C GLY A 118 -15.93 -13.01 -1.53
N VAL A 119 -14.98 -12.73 -2.45
CA VAL A 119 -13.56 -12.90 -2.17
C VAL A 119 -13.09 -11.76 -1.26
N THR A 120 -12.62 -12.14 -0.09
CA THR A 120 -12.22 -11.21 0.98
C THR A 120 -10.77 -11.45 1.36
N LEU A 121 -10.04 -10.35 1.59
CA LEU A 121 -8.66 -10.35 2.06
C LEU A 121 -8.63 -10.18 3.58
N ALA A 122 -7.77 -10.94 4.24
CA ALA A 122 -7.50 -10.81 5.67
C ALA A 122 -6.02 -11.08 5.99
N ALA A 123 -5.61 -10.78 7.21
CA ALA A 123 -4.33 -11.17 7.80
C ALA A 123 -4.55 -12.27 8.85
N ARG A 124 -3.60 -13.22 8.95
CA ARG A 124 -3.72 -14.35 9.88
C ARG A 124 -3.38 -13.92 11.29
N GLY A 125 -4.42 -13.88 12.13
CA GLY A 125 -4.27 -13.61 13.55
C GLY A 125 -3.76 -12.21 13.90
N THR A 126 -3.82 -11.26 12.97
CA THR A 126 -3.45 -9.86 13.18
C THR A 126 -4.48 -8.93 12.55
N SER A 127 -4.45 -7.65 12.94
CA SER A 127 -5.09 -6.58 12.17
C SER A 127 -4.53 -6.53 10.75
N LEU A 128 -5.36 -6.08 9.77
CA LEU A 128 -4.97 -6.01 8.36
C LEU A 128 -4.39 -4.64 7.97
N GLY A 129 -4.72 -3.58 8.72
CA GLY A 129 -4.32 -2.22 8.38
C GLY A 129 -5.03 -1.63 7.15
N ALA A 130 -6.24 -2.13 6.81
CA ALA A 130 -7.01 -1.60 5.69
C ALA A 130 -7.40 -0.13 5.88
N ASP A 131 -7.63 0.29 7.11
CA ASP A 131 -7.73 1.67 7.54
C ASP A 131 -6.35 2.12 8.11
N ASN A 132 -5.59 2.93 7.39
CA ASN A 132 -5.92 3.55 6.11
C ASN A 132 -5.04 3.06 4.93
N GLY A 133 -4.56 1.81 4.96
CA GLY A 133 -3.74 1.22 3.89
C GLY A 133 -4.42 1.27 2.52
N VAL A 134 -5.76 1.16 2.49
CA VAL A 134 -6.57 1.32 1.27
C VAL A 134 -6.44 2.73 0.69
N GLY A 135 -6.56 3.76 1.52
CA GLY A 135 -6.40 5.15 1.09
C GLY A 135 -4.97 5.46 0.62
N LEU A 136 -3.97 4.94 1.32
CA LEU A 136 -2.57 5.08 0.93
C LEU A 136 -2.27 4.40 -0.42
N ALA A 137 -2.79 3.19 -0.65
CA ALA A 137 -2.65 2.50 -1.93
C ALA A 137 -3.30 3.26 -3.09
N MET A 138 -4.46 3.92 -2.85
CA MET A 138 -5.09 4.82 -3.81
C MET A 138 -4.20 6.00 -4.15
N MET A 139 -3.64 6.69 -3.14
CA MET A 139 -2.76 7.84 -3.33
C MET A 139 -1.48 7.45 -4.08
N LEU A 140 -0.85 6.32 -3.73
CA LEU A 140 0.31 5.78 -4.45
C LEU A 140 -0.02 5.44 -5.91
N THR A 141 -1.20 4.90 -6.17
CA THR A 141 -1.66 4.60 -7.53
C THR A 141 -1.81 5.86 -8.38
N LEU A 142 -2.25 6.98 -7.77
CA LEU A 142 -2.37 8.26 -8.48
C LEU A 142 -1.01 8.88 -8.81
N MET A 143 0.05 8.57 -8.06
CA MET A 143 1.39 9.10 -8.25
C MET A 143 2.14 8.46 -9.45
N THR A 144 1.70 7.29 -9.92
CA THR A 144 2.40 6.44 -10.88
C THR A 144 1.48 5.95 -11.97
#